data_1baa7534a927aa9bf602eeae278f42c4
#
_entry.id   1baa7534a927aa9bf602eeae278f42c4
#
_cell.length_a   1.000
_cell.length_b   1.000
_cell.length_c   1.000
_cell.angle_alpha   90.00
_cell.angle_beta   90.00
_cell.angle_gamma   90.00
#
_symmetry.space_group_name_H-M   'P 1'
#
loop_
_entity.id
_entity.type
_entity.pdbx_description
1 polymer ?
#
loop_
_entity_poly.entity_id
_entity_poly.type
_entity_poly.pdbx_seq_one_letter_code
_entity_poly.pdbx_strand_id
1 'polypeptide(L)'
;MSSPVLEAIYQRRSIREFTDKDVATDQLHEIIRAGTWAPSGLNNQPWRFVTIRNEKIRDQLADLTHYGHIIKAAPALIAIYLDQEAIYNETKDHQAAGACIQNMLLATEAMGLGSVWLGQILQNKKEVNSILELATNLDLMAILAIGHPAHHDQKSQRKPLNEFIIKDL
;
A
#
# COMPACT_ATOMS: atom_id res chain seq x y z
N MET A 1 -2.68 -25.53 -15.83
CA MET A 1 -3.53 -24.42 -15.32
C MET A 1 -2.71 -23.65 -14.32
N SER A 2 -2.52 -22.34 -14.51
CA SER A 2 -1.85 -21.49 -13.51
C SER A 2 -2.79 -21.29 -12.31
N SER A 3 -2.20 -21.13 -11.13
CA SER A 3 -2.96 -20.82 -9.92
C SER A 3 -3.43 -19.35 -10.00
N PRO A 4 -4.71 -19.04 -9.70
CA PRO A 4 -5.19 -17.65 -9.70
C PRO A 4 -4.34 -16.72 -8.83
N VAL A 5 -3.77 -17.24 -7.73
CA VAL A 5 -2.86 -16.49 -6.87
C VAL A 5 -1.57 -16.12 -7.59
N LEU A 6 -0.96 -17.08 -8.32
CA LEU A 6 0.26 -16.81 -9.08
C LEU A 6 -0.01 -15.84 -10.24
N GLU A 7 -1.16 -15.93 -10.88
CA GLU A 7 -1.58 -14.97 -11.91
C GLU A 7 -1.65 -13.55 -11.35
N ALA A 8 -2.33 -13.34 -10.21
CA ALA A 8 -2.41 -12.04 -9.56
C ALA A 8 -1.03 -11.50 -9.21
N ILE A 9 -0.12 -12.34 -8.68
CA ILE A 9 1.26 -11.95 -8.37
C ILE A 9 2.01 -11.50 -9.62
N TYR A 10 1.88 -12.23 -10.75
CA TYR A 10 2.62 -11.93 -11.96
C TYR A 10 2.00 -10.79 -12.78
N GLN A 11 0.69 -10.58 -12.69
CA GLN A 11 -0.02 -9.55 -13.44
C GLN A 11 -0.07 -8.20 -12.74
N ARG A 12 -0.08 -8.18 -11.39
CA ARG A 12 -0.13 -6.94 -10.62
C ARG A 12 0.95 -5.94 -11.05
N ARG A 13 0.51 -4.71 -11.32
CA ARG A 13 1.39 -3.58 -11.68
C ARG A 13 1.19 -2.40 -10.73
N SER A 14 2.19 -1.52 -10.67
CA SER A 14 2.06 -0.22 -10.02
C SER A 14 1.36 0.74 -10.96
N ILE A 15 0.12 1.05 -10.66
CA ILE A 15 -0.73 1.98 -11.41
C ILE A 15 -0.57 3.38 -10.83
N ARG A 16 -0.28 4.35 -11.68
CA ARG A 16 -0.02 5.74 -11.32
C ARG A 16 -0.94 6.74 -12.00
N GLU A 17 -1.77 6.27 -12.92
CA GLU A 17 -2.74 7.04 -13.66
C GLU A 17 -4.12 6.42 -13.46
N PHE A 18 -5.06 7.23 -13.02
CA PHE A 18 -6.38 6.80 -12.62
C PHE A 18 -7.44 7.58 -13.37
N THR A 19 -8.61 6.98 -13.53
CA THR A 19 -9.82 7.69 -13.99
C THR A 19 -10.45 8.44 -12.82
N ASP A 20 -11.37 9.36 -13.13
CA ASP A 20 -12.13 10.11 -12.11
C ASP A 20 -13.18 9.27 -11.39
N LYS A 21 -13.29 7.98 -11.73
CA LYS A 21 -14.26 7.08 -11.10
C LYS A 21 -13.89 6.83 -9.64
N ASP A 22 -14.84 7.08 -8.76
CA ASP A 22 -14.67 6.91 -7.32
C ASP A 22 -14.46 5.44 -6.91
N VAL A 23 -13.82 5.24 -5.76
CA VAL A 23 -13.64 3.94 -5.12
C VAL A 23 -14.57 3.87 -3.91
N ALA A 24 -15.44 2.88 -3.89
CA ALA A 24 -16.42 2.72 -2.81
C ALA A 24 -15.73 2.40 -1.47
N THR A 25 -16.32 2.88 -0.38
CA THR A 25 -15.81 2.63 0.98
C THR A 25 -15.67 1.14 1.27
N ASP A 26 -16.63 0.32 0.84
CA ASP A 26 -16.58 -1.13 1.05
C ASP A 26 -15.42 -1.79 0.31
N GLN A 27 -15.04 -1.26 -0.87
CA GLN A 27 -13.85 -1.72 -1.59
C GLN A 27 -12.56 -1.41 -0.80
N LEU A 28 -12.44 -0.21 -0.24
CA LEU A 28 -11.29 0.15 0.61
C LEU A 28 -11.22 -0.73 1.86
N HIS A 29 -12.37 -1.00 2.49
CA HIS A 29 -12.44 -1.88 3.66
C HIS A 29 -12.07 -3.33 3.32
N GLU A 30 -12.45 -3.84 2.14
CA GLU A 30 -12.06 -5.18 1.71
C GLU A 30 -10.55 -5.28 1.44
N ILE A 31 -9.96 -4.26 0.82
CA ILE A 31 -8.50 -4.17 0.63
C ILE A 31 -7.78 -4.19 1.99
N ILE A 32 -8.25 -3.42 2.96
CA ILE A 32 -7.69 -3.42 4.33
C ILE A 32 -7.86 -4.80 4.96
N ARG A 33 -9.05 -5.41 4.85
CA ARG A 33 -9.30 -6.74 5.37
C ARG A 33 -8.32 -7.77 4.82
N ALA A 34 -8.08 -7.77 3.51
CA ALA A 34 -7.07 -8.65 2.89
C ALA A 34 -5.66 -8.40 3.49
N GLY A 35 -5.31 -7.15 3.73
CA GLY A 35 -4.06 -6.77 4.40
C GLY A 35 -3.93 -7.39 5.78
N THR A 36 -4.98 -7.36 6.58
CA THR A 36 -4.97 -7.90 7.95
C THR A 36 -4.81 -9.43 8.05
N TRP A 37 -4.95 -10.15 6.93
CA TRP A 37 -4.65 -11.59 6.84
C TRP A 37 -3.16 -11.90 6.62
N ALA A 38 -2.31 -10.89 6.61
CA ALA A 38 -0.86 -11.11 6.61
C ALA A 38 -0.41 -11.76 7.94
N PRO A 39 0.62 -12.61 7.92
CA PRO A 39 1.20 -13.13 9.15
C PRO A 39 1.90 -12.02 9.92
N SER A 40 1.84 -12.08 11.26
CA SER A 40 2.62 -11.22 12.15
C SER A 40 3.21 -12.02 13.32
N GLY A 41 4.29 -11.52 13.90
CA GLY A 41 4.94 -12.21 15.02
C GLY A 41 3.99 -12.30 16.20
N LEU A 42 3.84 -13.52 16.78
CA LEU A 42 2.89 -13.78 17.87
C LEU A 42 1.44 -13.37 17.55
N ASN A 43 1.11 -13.16 16.29
CA ASN A 43 -0.18 -12.63 15.84
C ASN A 43 -0.53 -11.28 16.48
N ASN A 44 0.48 -10.42 16.70
CA ASN A 44 0.31 -9.11 17.36
C ASN A 44 -0.45 -8.07 16.53
N GLN A 45 -0.49 -8.23 15.20
CA GLN A 45 -1.30 -7.40 14.28
C GLN A 45 -1.13 -5.88 14.54
N PRO A 46 0.09 -5.33 14.44
CA PRO A 46 0.40 -3.96 14.89
C PRO A 46 -0.05 -2.88 13.92
N TRP A 47 -0.64 -3.23 12.78
CA TRP A 47 -1.04 -2.29 11.75
C TRP A 47 -2.26 -1.47 12.11
N ARG A 48 -2.25 -0.20 11.69
CA ARG A 48 -3.39 0.72 11.73
C ARG A 48 -3.54 1.38 10.37
N PHE A 49 -4.75 1.77 10.01
CA PHE A 49 -5.06 2.27 8.68
C PHE A 49 -5.86 3.56 8.74
N VAL A 50 -5.59 4.47 7.80
CA VAL A 50 -6.41 5.65 7.56
C VAL A 50 -6.81 5.65 6.09
N THR A 51 -8.10 5.67 5.81
CA THR A 51 -8.62 5.87 4.45
C THR A 51 -8.83 7.36 4.18
N ILE A 52 -8.36 7.86 3.04
CA ILE A 52 -8.36 9.28 2.73
C ILE A 52 -9.01 9.47 1.35
N ARG A 53 -10.17 10.12 1.34
CA ARG A 53 -10.91 10.49 0.12
C ARG A 53 -11.09 12.00 0.00
N ASN A 54 -10.89 12.73 1.09
CA ASN A 54 -11.00 14.19 1.12
C ASN A 54 -9.91 14.81 0.24
N GLU A 55 -10.34 15.57 -0.78
CA GLU A 55 -9.45 16.19 -1.77
C GLU A 55 -8.45 17.17 -1.13
N LYS A 56 -8.90 18.01 -0.19
CA LYS A 56 -8.04 18.98 0.50
C LYS A 56 -6.91 18.29 1.27
N ILE A 57 -7.23 17.17 1.94
CA ILE A 57 -6.22 16.38 2.66
C ILE A 57 -5.25 15.74 1.67
N ARG A 58 -5.74 15.20 0.54
CA ARG A 58 -4.89 14.62 -0.51
C ARG A 58 -3.96 15.69 -1.09
N ASP A 59 -4.43 16.89 -1.33
CA ASP A 59 -3.60 18.00 -1.83
C ASP A 59 -2.49 18.36 -0.83
N GLN A 60 -2.80 18.45 0.46
CA GLN A 60 -1.79 18.71 1.49
C GLN A 60 -0.74 17.59 1.57
N LEU A 61 -1.15 16.33 1.46
CA LEU A 61 -0.22 15.19 1.44
C LEU A 61 0.63 15.16 0.15
N ALA A 62 0.07 15.59 -0.97
CA ALA A 62 0.77 15.65 -2.25
C ALA A 62 1.97 16.60 -2.21
N ASP A 63 1.88 17.68 -1.45
CA ASP A 63 2.96 18.65 -1.31
C ASP A 63 4.14 18.11 -0.47
N LEU A 64 3.95 16.97 0.21
CA LEU A 64 4.99 16.30 1.02
C LEU A 64 5.81 15.26 0.24
N THR A 65 5.61 15.09 -1.06
CA THR A 65 6.29 14.06 -1.84
C THR A 65 6.53 14.49 -3.29
N HIS A 66 7.62 14.00 -3.90
CA HIS A 66 7.87 14.15 -5.33
C HIS A 66 6.81 13.46 -6.21
N TYR A 67 6.05 12.53 -5.64
CA TYR A 67 4.97 11.80 -6.31
C TYR A 67 3.58 12.42 -6.06
N GLY A 68 3.54 13.72 -5.71
CA GLY A 68 2.31 14.44 -5.39
C GLY A 68 1.25 14.37 -6.51
N HIS A 69 1.68 14.36 -7.77
CA HIS A 69 0.78 14.21 -8.91
C HIS A 69 -0.02 12.89 -8.88
N ILE A 70 0.58 11.80 -8.37
CA ILE A 70 -0.11 10.51 -8.22
C ILE A 70 -1.14 10.59 -7.10
N ILE A 71 -0.79 11.24 -5.97
CA ILE A 71 -1.68 11.44 -4.83
C ILE A 71 -2.91 12.26 -5.24
N LYS A 72 -2.70 13.33 -6.03
CA LYS A 72 -3.79 14.19 -6.52
C LYS A 72 -4.70 13.45 -7.51
N ALA A 73 -4.12 12.63 -8.40
CA ALA A 73 -4.87 11.87 -9.39
C ALA A 73 -5.66 10.68 -8.80
N ALA A 74 -5.25 10.12 -7.67
CA ALA A 74 -5.93 8.98 -7.08
C ALA A 74 -7.21 9.39 -6.35
N PRO A 75 -8.38 8.77 -6.62
CA PRO A 75 -9.63 9.07 -5.92
C PRO A 75 -9.59 8.71 -4.43
N ALA A 76 -8.74 7.75 -4.04
CA ALA A 76 -8.60 7.32 -2.66
C ALA A 76 -7.16 6.96 -2.31
N LEU A 77 -6.81 7.16 -1.02
CA LEU A 77 -5.56 6.71 -0.45
C LEU A 77 -5.84 5.83 0.77
N ILE A 78 -4.91 4.92 1.07
CA ILE A 78 -4.83 4.24 2.37
C ILE A 78 -3.43 4.50 2.92
N ALA A 79 -3.35 5.15 4.08
CA ALA A 79 -2.13 5.27 4.84
C ALA A 79 -2.03 4.10 5.82
N ILE A 80 -0.88 3.42 5.84
CA ILE A 80 -0.61 2.24 6.64
C ILE A 80 0.41 2.61 7.72
N TYR A 81 0.08 2.28 8.95
CA TYR A 81 0.87 2.57 10.13
C TYR A 81 1.19 1.31 10.92
N LEU A 82 2.28 1.36 11.68
CA LEU A 82 2.52 0.50 12.82
C LEU A 82 2.26 1.27 14.12
N ASP A 83 1.49 0.66 15.00
CA ASP A 83 1.28 1.13 16.36
C ASP A 83 2.45 0.70 17.23
N GLN A 84 3.25 1.66 17.66
CA GLN A 84 4.48 1.42 18.43
C GLN A 84 4.21 0.71 19.77
N GLU A 85 3.00 0.85 20.33
CA GLU A 85 2.59 0.15 21.55
C GLU A 85 2.27 -1.32 21.31
N ALA A 86 1.96 -1.71 20.06
CA ALA A 86 1.66 -3.09 19.65
C ALA A 86 2.90 -3.82 19.07
N ILE A 87 4.01 -3.14 18.86
CA ILE A 87 5.25 -3.73 18.34
C ILE A 87 5.89 -4.62 19.41
N TYR A 88 6.26 -5.85 19.01
CA TYR A 88 7.04 -6.74 19.86
C TYR A 88 8.49 -6.91 19.39
N ASN A 89 8.74 -6.73 18.09
CA ASN A 89 10.08 -6.75 17.51
C ASN A 89 10.09 -5.92 16.23
N GLU A 90 10.85 -4.83 16.24
CA GLU A 90 10.88 -3.85 15.15
C GLU A 90 11.11 -4.45 13.77
N THR A 91 12.14 -5.30 13.61
CA THR A 91 12.46 -5.93 12.32
C THR A 91 11.33 -6.79 11.80
N LYS A 92 10.78 -7.66 12.67
CA LYS A 92 9.72 -8.60 12.29
C LYS A 92 8.41 -7.88 11.98
N ASP A 93 8.07 -6.84 12.73
CA ASP A 93 6.84 -6.10 12.55
C ASP A 93 6.90 -5.23 11.29
N HIS A 94 8.07 -4.69 10.93
CA HIS A 94 8.28 -4.05 9.62
C HIS A 94 8.15 -5.05 8.46
N GLN A 95 8.66 -6.28 8.60
CA GLN A 95 8.45 -7.34 7.60
C GLN A 95 6.97 -7.71 7.48
N ALA A 96 6.25 -7.81 8.61
CA ALA A 96 4.80 -8.06 8.63
C ALA A 96 4.01 -6.93 7.96
N ALA A 97 4.40 -5.66 8.17
CA ALA A 97 3.81 -4.51 7.47
C ALA A 97 3.99 -4.63 5.94
N GLY A 98 5.17 -5.05 5.49
CA GLY A 98 5.43 -5.31 4.06
C GLY A 98 4.53 -6.41 3.51
N ALA A 99 4.31 -7.50 4.25
CA ALA A 99 3.40 -8.58 3.88
C ALA A 99 1.94 -8.11 3.83
N CYS A 100 1.51 -7.31 4.82
CA CYS A 100 0.19 -6.68 4.85
C CYS A 100 -0.04 -5.82 3.60
N ILE A 101 0.90 -4.92 3.28
CA ILE A 101 0.82 -4.05 2.11
C ILE A 101 0.77 -4.89 0.82
N GLN A 102 1.57 -5.94 0.70
CA GLN A 102 1.54 -6.80 -0.50
C GLN A 102 0.18 -7.50 -0.66
N ASN A 103 -0.45 -7.97 0.42
CA ASN A 103 -1.80 -8.51 0.37
C ASN A 103 -2.81 -7.46 -0.12
N MET A 104 -2.70 -6.22 0.37
CA MET A 104 -3.55 -5.11 -0.07
C MET A 104 -3.40 -4.82 -1.57
N LEU A 105 -2.17 -4.83 -2.10
CA LEU A 105 -1.90 -4.63 -3.52
C LEU A 105 -2.49 -5.74 -4.38
N LEU A 106 -2.41 -7.00 -3.93
CA LEU A 106 -3.00 -8.15 -4.63
C LEU A 106 -4.54 -8.12 -4.60
N ALA A 107 -5.12 -7.76 -3.45
CA ALA A 107 -6.57 -7.58 -3.34
C ALA A 107 -7.07 -6.47 -4.27
N THR A 108 -6.35 -5.35 -4.35
CA THR A 108 -6.68 -4.25 -5.27
C THR A 108 -6.70 -4.73 -6.73
N GLU A 109 -5.69 -5.48 -7.15
CA GLU A 109 -5.62 -6.10 -8.50
C GLU A 109 -6.79 -7.06 -8.74
N ALA A 110 -7.06 -7.96 -7.78
CA ALA A 110 -8.14 -8.94 -7.89
C ALA A 110 -9.54 -8.31 -7.98
N MET A 111 -9.70 -7.07 -7.49
CA MET A 111 -10.93 -6.29 -7.56
C MET A 111 -11.03 -5.43 -8.82
N GLY A 112 -10.08 -5.53 -9.76
CA GLY A 112 -10.04 -4.72 -10.97
C GLY A 112 -9.70 -3.26 -10.72
N LEU A 113 -9.12 -2.94 -9.56
CA LEU A 113 -8.60 -1.62 -9.20
C LEU A 113 -7.09 -1.56 -9.45
N GLY A 114 -6.56 -0.35 -9.56
CA GLY A 114 -5.14 -0.08 -9.63
C GLY A 114 -4.61 0.49 -8.32
N SER A 115 -3.37 0.18 -8.00
CA SER A 115 -2.70 0.78 -6.85
C SER A 115 -1.21 0.96 -7.06
N VAL A 116 -0.63 1.87 -6.28
CA VAL A 116 0.83 2.03 -6.17
C VAL A 116 1.24 2.29 -4.73
N TRP A 117 2.36 1.68 -4.33
CA TRP A 117 3.02 1.87 -3.05
C TRP A 117 3.91 3.12 -3.10
N LEU A 118 3.56 4.15 -2.34
CA LEU A 118 4.31 5.39 -2.21
C LEU A 118 5.13 5.37 -0.90
N GLY A 119 6.44 5.20 -1.03
CA GLY A 119 7.36 5.15 0.11
C GLY A 119 8.18 6.43 0.31
N GLN A 120 8.34 7.28 -0.71
CA GLN A 120 9.17 8.49 -0.59
C GLN A 120 8.59 9.50 0.41
N ILE A 121 7.27 9.52 0.58
CA ILE A 121 6.57 10.37 1.56
C ILE A 121 6.98 10.09 3.02
N LEU A 122 7.61 8.95 3.30
CA LEU A 122 8.13 8.58 4.61
C LEU A 122 9.21 9.54 5.13
N GLN A 123 9.82 10.35 4.28
CA GLN A 123 10.74 11.42 4.69
C GLN A 123 10.04 12.51 5.50
N ASN A 124 8.71 12.65 5.35
CA ASN A 124 7.87 13.66 5.97
C ASN A 124 6.78 13.03 6.87
N LYS A 125 7.11 11.92 7.58
CA LYS A 125 6.16 11.18 8.43
C LYS A 125 5.46 12.07 9.47
N LYS A 126 6.19 12.99 10.09
CA LYS A 126 5.67 13.87 11.14
C LYS A 126 4.62 14.83 10.59
N GLU A 127 4.88 15.40 9.43
CA GLU A 127 3.98 16.29 8.72
C GLU A 127 2.72 15.54 8.26
N VAL A 128 2.88 14.30 7.77
CA VAL A 128 1.74 13.43 7.44
C VAL A 128 0.86 13.18 8.66
N ASN A 129 1.46 12.83 9.81
CA ASN A 129 0.72 12.61 11.06
C ASN A 129 0.01 13.88 11.52
N SER A 130 0.64 15.04 11.36
CA SER A 130 0.03 16.34 11.70
C SER A 130 -1.18 16.65 10.81
N ILE A 131 -1.08 16.45 9.50
CA ILE A 131 -2.20 16.65 8.54
C ILE A 131 -3.37 15.70 8.85
N LEU A 132 -3.07 14.47 9.24
CA LEU A 132 -4.08 13.46 9.56
C LEU A 132 -4.54 13.48 11.02
N GLU A 133 -4.02 14.42 11.83
CA GLU A 133 -4.35 14.61 13.26
C GLU A 133 -4.15 13.31 14.08
N LEU A 134 -3.06 12.59 13.80
CA LEU A 134 -2.75 11.31 14.43
C LEU A 134 -1.74 11.42 15.57
N ALA A 135 -1.84 10.48 16.50
CA ALA A 135 -0.92 10.35 17.61
C ALA A 135 0.52 10.00 17.16
N THR A 136 1.51 10.41 17.95
CA THR A 136 2.94 10.24 17.63
C THR A 136 3.44 8.81 17.76
N ASN A 137 2.69 7.92 18.42
CA ASN A 137 2.99 6.48 18.52
C ASN A 137 2.63 5.70 17.24
N LEU A 138 2.05 6.34 16.22
CA LEU A 138 1.76 5.73 14.93
C LEU A 138 2.89 6.04 13.95
N ASP A 139 3.64 4.99 13.56
CA ASP A 139 4.73 5.10 12.60
C ASP A 139 4.24 4.76 11.19
N LEU A 140 4.31 5.75 10.28
CA LEU A 140 3.88 5.58 8.89
C LEU A 140 4.79 4.62 8.14
N MET A 141 4.20 3.58 7.52
CA MET A 141 4.91 2.58 6.71
C MET A 141 4.79 2.82 5.22
N ALA A 142 3.64 3.31 4.75
CA ALA A 142 3.39 3.63 3.35
C ALA A 142 2.09 4.42 3.19
N ILE A 143 1.93 5.02 2.02
CA ILE A 143 0.63 5.41 1.48
C ILE A 143 0.39 4.62 0.20
N LEU A 144 -0.76 3.96 0.08
CA LEU A 144 -1.25 3.39 -1.17
C LEU A 144 -2.16 4.38 -1.86
N ALA A 145 -1.85 4.75 -3.10
CA ALA A 145 -2.78 5.43 -3.98
C ALA A 145 -3.62 4.39 -4.73
N ILE A 146 -4.93 4.53 -4.73
CA ILE A 146 -5.89 3.54 -5.21
C ILE A 146 -6.94 4.22 -6.08
N GLY A 147 -7.27 3.58 -7.22
CA GLY A 147 -8.28 4.07 -8.14
C GLY A 147 -8.57 3.09 -9.26
N HIS A 148 -9.45 3.46 -10.18
CA HIS A 148 -9.65 2.71 -11.41
C HIS A 148 -8.53 3.08 -12.40
N PRO A 149 -7.76 2.09 -12.92
CA PRO A 149 -6.67 2.36 -13.86
C PRO A 149 -7.17 3.10 -15.10
N ALA A 150 -6.44 4.12 -15.55
CA ALA A 150 -6.71 4.78 -16.83
C ALA A 150 -6.38 3.86 -18.01
N HIS A 151 -5.39 2.98 -17.85
CA HIS A 151 -4.97 1.98 -18.82
C HIS A 151 -4.24 0.80 -18.14
N HIS A 152 -4.07 -0.32 -18.85
CA HIS A 152 -3.49 -1.58 -18.33
C HIS A 152 -2.31 -2.06 -19.18
N ASP A 153 -1.50 -1.15 -19.70
CA ASP A 153 -0.38 -1.46 -20.60
C ASP A 153 0.99 -1.46 -19.90
N GLN A 154 1.02 -1.35 -18.56
CA GLN A 154 2.23 -1.31 -17.77
C GLN A 154 3.04 -2.59 -17.93
N LYS A 155 4.27 -2.45 -18.36
CA LYS A 155 5.23 -3.56 -18.48
C LYS A 155 6.14 -3.62 -17.28
N SER A 156 6.58 -4.80 -16.93
CA SER A 156 7.51 -5.03 -15.83
C SER A 156 8.57 -6.03 -16.26
N GLN A 157 9.82 -5.75 -15.92
CA GLN A 157 10.93 -6.68 -16.11
C GLN A 157 11.37 -7.22 -14.76
N ARG A 158 11.82 -8.45 -14.76
CA ARG A 158 12.45 -9.10 -13.60
C ARG A 158 13.80 -9.65 -14.05
N LYS A 159 14.74 -9.62 -13.14
CA LYS A 159 16.02 -10.28 -13.35
C LYS A 159 15.80 -11.81 -13.45
N PRO A 160 16.69 -12.51 -14.14
CA PRO A 160 16.67 -13.96 -14.18
C PRO A 160 16.74 -14.58 -12.78
N LEU A 161 16.02 -15.70 -12.58
CA LEU A 161 15.89 -16.34 -11.25
C LEU A 161 17.25 -16.71 -10.63
N ASN A 162 18.22 -17.11 -11.45
CA ASN A 162 19.56 -17.48 -11.02
C ASN A 162 20.38 -16.32 -10.39
N GLU A 163 19.96 -15.06 -10.58
CA GLU A 163 20.57 -13.92 -9.87
C GLU A 163 20.11 -13.83 -8.40
N PHE A 164 19.04 -14.52 -8.04
CA PHE A 164 18.46 -14.49 -6.68
C PHE A 164 18.79 -15.74 -5.86
N ILE A 165 19.04 -16.87 -6.53
CA ILE A 165 19.38 -18.13 -5.86
C ILE A 165 20.89 -18.16 -5.66
N ILE A 166 21.32 -18.04 -4.41
CA ILE A 166 22.75 -18.07 -4.05
C ILE A 166 23.27 -19.51 -4.10
N LYS A 167 22.45 -20.48 -3.70
CA LYS A 167 22.84 -21.89 -3.62
C LYS A 167 21.63 -22.80 -3.56
N ASP A 168 21.68 -23.89 -4.30
CA ASP A 168 20.81 -25.06 -4.16
C ASP A 168 21.58 -26.15 -3.42
N LEU A 169 21.02 -26.71 -2.35
CA LEU A 169 21.64 -27.72 -1.49
C LEU A 169 20.89 -29.04 -1.55
#